data_4febf88a727e594e08ee368c6144514a
#
_entry.id   4febf88a727e594e08ee368c6144514a
#
_cell.length_a   1.000
_cell.length_b   1.000
_cell.length_c   1.000
_cell.angle_alpha   90.00
_cell.angle_beta   90.00
_cell.angle_gamma   90.00
#
_symmetry.space_group_name_H-M   'P 1'
#
loop_
_entity.id
_entity.type
_entity.pdbx_description
1 polymer ?
#
loop_
_entity_poly.entity_id
_entity_poly.type
_entity_poly.pdbx_seq_one_letter_code
_entity_poly.pdbx_strand_id
1 'polypeptide(L)'
;MLPPNQRELYLSALRPPPGYRLDRAIGTTYSLDLITLLSLPLSFALLDMTNDDGKLVRDPVALLHALRTYANRLTVFCQTGGIAVPAQRHPLYAHLEDAVIQVSKEGGAFHPKIWVLRFTSPEQPIQYRFLCLSRNITGDPSWDTLLALDGEVVDRQRGFAKNHRLADFLLALPKLAADKFGGRHQQAMELLSDELRRVRFDLPEPFTDYEFFPIGLPTFRPPEVSEDARRLLILSPCVATLSSLSLLI
;
A
#
# COMPACT_ATOMS: atom_id res chain seq x y z
N MET A 1 -7.16 23.80 -10.55
CA MET A 1 -7.68 22.43 -10.88
C MET A 1 -6.56 21.68 -11.59
N LEU A 2 -6.20 20.46 -11.16
CA LEU A 2 -5.15 19.68 -11.81
C LEU A 2 -5.54 19.35 -13.27
N PRO A 3 -4.59 19.40 -14.21
CA PRO A 3 -4.83 18.97 -15.58
C PRO A 3 -5.35 17.52 -15.63
N PRO A 4 -6.16 17.15 -16.64
CA PRO A 4 -6.73 15.80 -16.74
C PRO A 4 -5.68 14.67 -16.77
N ASN A 5 -4.51 14.93 -17.35
CA ASN A 5 -3.39 14.00 -17.43
C ASN A 5 -2.65 13.76 -16.08
N GLN A 6 -2.96 14.57 -15.06
CA GLN A 6 -2.45 14.40 -13.68
C GLN A 6 -3.50 13.76 -12.75
N ARG A 7 -4.62 13.30 -13.32
CA ARG A 7 -5.68 12.63 -12.57
C ARG A 7 -5.62 11.14 -12.87
N GLU A 8 -5.66 10.34 -11.85
CA GLU A 8 -5.64 8.88 -11.97
C GLU A 8 -6.74 8.27 -11.10
N LEU A 9 -7.33 7.17 -11.59
CA LEU A 9 -8.24 6.39 -10.77
C LEU A 9 -7.42 5.51 -9.81
N TYR A 10 -7.89 5.39 -8.58
CA TYR A 10 -7.25 4.56 -7.56
C TYR A 10 -6.91 3.14 -8.02
N LEU A 11 -7.87 2.47 -8.69
CA LEU A 11 -7.64 1.12 -9.22
C LEU A 11 -6.60 1.10 -10.35
N SER A 12 -6.47 2.18 -11.12
CA SER A 12 -5.46 2.28 -12.18
C SER A 12 -4.06 2.40 -11.60
N ALA A 13 -3.89 3.15 -10.51
CA ALA A 13 -2.62 3.29 -9.82
C ALA A 13 -2.09 1.95 -9.26
N LEU A 14 -2.99 1.01 -8.97
CA LEU A 14 -2.64 -0.33 -8.46
C LEU A 14 -2.34 -1.35 -9.56
N ARG A 15 -2.65 -1.05 -10.83
CA ARG A 15 -2.46 -2.01 -11.94
C ARG A 15 -1.00 -2.33 -12.20
N PRO A 16 -0.69 -3.60 -12.50
CA PRO A 16 0.63 -3.97 -13.00
C PRO A 16 1.00 -3.20 -14.26
N PRO A 17 2.28 -2.86 -14.46
CA PRO A 17 2.77 -2.38 -15.74
C PRO A 17 2.54 -3.42 -16.85
N PRO A 18 2.51 -3.01 -18.13
CA PRO A 18 2.39 -3.94 -19.26
C PRO A 18 3.46 -5.05 -19.21
N GLY A 19 3.05 -6.31 -19.40
CA GLY A 19 3.94 -7.47 -19.33
C GLY A 19 4.28 -7.97 -17.92
N TYR A 20 3.72 -7.34 -16.90
CA TYR A 20 3.91 -7.74 -15.51
C TYR A 20 2.62 -8.28 -14.89
N ARG A 21 2.79 -9.08 -13.82
CA ARG A 21 1.72 -9.56 -12.97
C ARG A 21 1.98 -9.17 -11.52
N LEU A 22 0.91 -8.90 -10.79
CA LEU A 22 1.01 -8.70 -9.35
C LEU A 22 1.44 -10.00 -8.67
N ASP A 23 2.54 -9.98 -7.94
CA ASP A 23 3.01 -11.11 -7.13
C ASP A 23 2.60 -10.95 -5.66
N ARG A 24 2.84 -9.76 -5.08
CA ARG A 24 2.47 -9.43 -3.69
C ARG A 24 2.04 -7.98 -3.61
N ALA A 25 1.10 -7.72 -2.70
CA ALA A 25 0.69 -6.36 -2.36
C ALA A 25 0.49 -6.23 -0.85
N ILE A 26 1.09 -5.19 -0.27
CA ILE A 26 0.90 -4.82 1.12
C ILE A 26 0.24 -3.45 1.14
N GLY A 27 -0.94 -3.39 1.76
CA GLY A 27 -1.69 -2.16 1.96
C GLY A 27 -1.79 -1.80 3.43
N THR A 28 -1.92 -0.51 3.72
CA THR A 28 -2.26 0.00 5.05
C THR A 28 -3.40 0.98 4.94
N THR A 29 -4.31 0.98 5.92
CA THR A 29 -5.45 1.90 5.94
C THR A 29 -5.97 2.09 7.36
N TYR A 30 -6.59 3.23 7.63
CA TYR A 30 -7.30 3.45 8.87
C TYR A 30 -8.72 2.84 8.81
N SER A 31 -9.46 3.09 7.73
CA SER A 31 -10.78 2.52 7.50
C SER A 31 -10.81 1.70 6.22
N LEU A 32 -11.60 0.62 6.23
CA LEU A 32 -11.69 -0.37 5.17
C LEU A 32 -13.14 -0.66 4.84
N ASP A 33 -13.50 -0.57 3.58
CA ASP A 33 -14.73 -1.10 3.01
C ASP A 33 -14.44 -2.41 2.26
N LEU A 34 -15.13 -3.48 2.64
CA LEU A 34 -14.92 -4.82 2.07
C LEU A 34 -15.29 -4.88 0.57
N ILE A 35 -16.26 -4.08 0.11
CA ILE A 35 -16.60 -4.02 -1.32
C ILE A 35 -15.44 -3.40 -2.11
N THR A 36 -14.90 -2.30 -1.60
CA THR A 36 -13.75 -1.61 -2.20
C THR A 36 -12.53 -2.53 -2.21
N LEU A 37 -12.26 -3.23 -1.10
CA LEU A 37 -11.15 -4.18 -1.06
C LEU A 37 -11.34 -5.34 -2.04
N LEU A 38 -12.56 -5.89 -2.15
CA LEU A 38 -12.88 -6.99 -3.08
C LEU A 38 -12.68 -6.58 -4.55
N SER A 39 -12.89 -5.30 -4.87
CA SER A 39 -12.68 -4.80 -6.23
C SER A 39 -11.22 -4.92 -6.71
N LEU A 40 -10.23 -4.97 -5.80
CA LEU A 40 -8.83 -5.09 -6.15
C LEU A 40 -8.49 -6.46 -6.74
N PRO A 41 -8.65 -7.60 -6.03
CA PRO A 41 -8.36 -8.90 -6.61
C PRO A 41 -9.26 -9.21 -7.81
N LEU A 42 -10.48 -8.69 -7.84
CA LEU A 42 -11.37 -8.82 -8.99
C LEU A 42 -10.81 -8.09 -10.22
N SER A 43 -10.32 -6.86 -10.07
CA SER A 43 -9.74 -6.11 -11.17
C SER A 43 -8.50 -6.79 -11.75
N PHE A 44 -7.63 -7.34 -10.91
CA PHE A 44 -6.45 -8.11 -11.36
C PHE A 44 -6.85 -9.41 -12.06
N ALA A 45 -7.85 -10.12 -11.52
CA ALA A 45 -8.37 -11.35 -12.14
C ALA A 45 -8.95 -11.07 -13.54
N LEU A 46 -9.71 -9.99 -13.69
CA LEU A 46 -10.27 -9.59 -14.98
C LEU A 46 -9.19 -9.19 -15.99
N LEU A 47 -8.12 -8.54 -15.56
CA LEU A 47 -6.98 -8.22 -16.42
C LEU A 47 -6.31 -9.48 -16.96
N ASP A 48 -6.05 -10.48 -16.12
CA ASP A 48 -5.45 -11.76 -16.54
C ASP A 48 -6.36 -12.57 -17.47
N MET A 49 -7.67 -12.39 -17.38
CA MET A 49 -8.65 -13.08 -18.21
C MET A 49 -8.98 -12.34 -19.52
N THR A 50 -8.36 -11.20 -19.76
CA THR A 50 -8.50 -10.47 -21.01
C THR A 50 -7.46 -10.98 -22.00
N ASN A 51 -7.90 -11.48 -23.16
CA ASN A 51 -7.01 -11.95 -24.22
C ASN A 51 -6.32 -10.78 -24.96
N ASP A 52 -5.39 -11.10 -25.87
CA ASP A 52 -4.63 -10.12 -26.65
C ASP A 52 -5.52 -9.21 -27.53
N ASP A 53 -6.72 -9.68 -27.89
CA ASP A 53 -7.74 -8.90 -28.62
C ASP A 53 -8.58 -8.00 -27.70
N GLY A 54 -8.30 -7.95 -26.39
CA GLY A 54 -9.05 -7.19 -25.41
C GLY A 54 -10.41 -7.78 -25.04
N LYS A 55 -10.68 -9.05 -25.41
CA LYS A 55 -11.91 -9.74 -25.07
C LYS A 55 -11.78 -10.54 -23.79
N LEU A 56 -12.75 -10.37 -22.90
CA LEU A 56 -12.83 -11.12 -21.65
C LEU A 56 -13.19 -12.58 -21.93
N VAL A 57 -12.37 -13.50 -21.43
CA VAL A 57 -12.67 -14.94 -21.42
C VAL A 57 -13.80 -15.19 -20.41
N ARG A 58 -14.96 -15.64 -20.87
CA ARG A 58 -16.14 -15.89 -20.05
C ARG A 58 -16.11 -17.29 -19.43
N ASP A 59 -15.24 -17.48 -18.45
CA ASP A 59 -15.19 -18.69 -17.64
C ASP A 59 -15.35 -18.32 -16.15
N PRO A 60 -16.54 -18.54 -15.56
CA PRO A 60 -16.80 -18.21 -14.16
C PRO A 60 -15.91 -18.95 -13.17
N VAL A 61 -15.50 -20.19 -13.49
CA VAL A 61 -14.64 -20.99 -12.61
C VAL A 61 -13.22 -20.46 -12.63
N ALA A 62 -12.70 -20.13 -13.82
CA ALA A 62 -11.40 -19.49 -13.97
C ALA A 62 -11.36 -18.12 -13.27
N LEU A 63 -12.44 -17.33 -13.38
CA LEU A 63 -12.55 -16.05 -12.68
C LEU A 63 -12.51 -16.22 -11.17
N LEU A 64 -13.24 -17.18 -10.62
CA LEU A 64 -13.23 -17.46 -9.18
C LEU A 64 -11.85 -17.92 -8.70
N HIS A 65 -11.18 -18.76 -9.48
CA HIS A 65 -9.81 -19.20 -9.19
C HIS A 65 -8.83 -18.03 -9.20
N ALA A 66 -8.89 -17.17 -10.21
CA ALA A 66 -8.06 -15.97 -10.33
C ALA A 66 -8.32 -15.00 -9.17
N LEU A 67 -9.59 -14.75 -8.82
CA LEU A 67 -9.98 -13.93 -7.67
C LEU A 67 -9.32 -14.43 -6.38
N ARG A 68 -9.43 -15.74 -6.12
CA ARG A 68 -8.81 -16.37 -4.93
C ARG A 68 -7.30 -16.24 -4.94
N THR A 69 -6.68 -16.42 -6.11
CA THR A 69 -5.24 -16.29 -6.29
C THR A 69 -4.79 -14.88 -5.94
N TYR A 70 -5.46 -13.84 -6.45
CA TYR A 70 -5.10 -12.45 -6.16
C TYR A 70 -5.44 -12.03 -4.74
N ALA A 71 -6.56 -12.48 -4.16
CA ALA A 71 -6.85 -12.27 -2.75
C ALA A 71 -5.74 -12.81 -1.84
N ASN A 72 -5.18 -13.98 -2.18
CA ASN A 72 -4.05 -14.56 -1.46
C ASN A 72 -2.72 -13.81 -1.61
N ARG A 73 -2.60 -12.91 -2.59
CA ARG A 73 -1.42 -12.05 -2.79
C ARG A 73 -1.52 -10.73 -2.03
N LEU A 74 -2.69 -10.44 -1.45
CA LEU A 74 -2.91 -9.22 -0.68
C LEU A 74 -2.63 -9.45 0.81
N THR A 75 -2.06 -8.44 1.45
CA THR A 75 -1.97 -8.30 2.91
C THR A 75 -2.31 -6.85 3.26
N VAL A 76 -3.42 -6.63 3.94
CA VAL A 76 -3.90 -5.28 4.26
C VAL A 76 -3.98 -5.11 5.76
N PHE A 77 -3.19 -4.20 6.29
CA PHE A 77 -3.24 -3.81 7.69
C PHE A 77 -4.27 -2.69 7.88
N CYS A 78 -5.25 -2.93 8.72
CA CYS A 78 -6.34 -2.00 9.00
C CYS A 78 -6.45 -1.71 10.49
N GLN A 79 -6.71 -0.45 10.88
CA GLN A 79 -7.00 -0.10 12.27
C GLN A 79 -8.12 -1.00 12.81
N THR A 80 -7.93 -1.55 14.01
CA THR A 80 -8.96 -2.34 14.70
C THR A 80 -10.23 -1.52 14.86
N GLY A 81 -11.37 -2.11 14.47
CA GLY A 81 -12.67 -1.43 14.43
C GLY A 81 -12.88 -0.52 13.22
N GLY A 82 -11.89 -0.41 12.31
CA GLY A 82 -11.98 0.40 11.08
C GLY A 82 -12.64 -0.31 9.89
N ILE A 83 -13.10 -1.56 10.05
CA ILE A 83 -13.70 -2.34 8.96
C ILE A 83 -15.21 -2.07 8.89
N ALA A 84 -15.66 -1.50 7.76
CA ALA A 84 -17.07 -1.36 7.45
C ALA A 84 -17.58 -2.68 6.84
N VAL A 85 -18.47 -3.35 7.57
CA VAL A 85 -19.12 -4.59 7.11
C VAL A 85 -20.35 -4.23 6.31
N PRO A 86 -20.47 -4.64 5.04
CA PRO A 86 -21.65 -4.37 4.22
C PRO A 86 -22.92 -5.01 4.81
N ALA A 87 -24.05 -4.31 4.69
CA ALA A 87 -25.35 -4.83 5.14
C ALA A 87 -25.73 -6.15 4.43
N GLN A 88 -25.36 -6.27 3.16
CA GLN A 88 -25.56 -7.51 2.38
C GLN A 88 -24.34 -8.41 2.52
N ARG A 89 -24.56 -9.60 3.07
CA ARG A 89 -23.53 -10.64 3.16
C ARG A 89 -23.35 -11.28 1.78
N HIS A 90 -22.11 -11.34 1.31
CA HIS A 90 -21.77 -11.98 0.05
C HIS A 90 -20.68 -13.05 0.26
N PRO A 91 -20.80 -14.27 -0.29
CA PRO A 91 -19.82 -15.34 -0.09
C PRO A 91 -18.39 -14.98 -0.51
N LEU A 92 -18.22 -14.08 -1.47
CA LEU A 92 -16.90 -13.63 -1.94
C LEU A 92 -16.07 -12.91 -0.87
N TYR A 93 -16.71 -12.36 0.17
CA TYR A 93 -15.96 -11.74 1.28
C TYR A 93 -15.11 -12.76 2.05
N ALA A 94 -15.49 -14.04 2.05
CA ALA A 94 -14.69 -15.09 2.66
C ALA A 94 -13.26 -15.20 2.06
N HIS A 95 -13.08 -14.79 0.79
CA HIS A 95 -11.75 -14.75 0.18
C HIS A 95 -10.84 -13.63 0.73
N LEU A 96 -11.40 -12.64 1.41
CA LEU A 96 -10.67 -11.54 2.02
C LEU A 96 -10.32 -11.78 3.49
N GLU A 97 -10.86 -12.83 4.11
CA GLU A 97 -10.67 -13.12 5.55
C GLU A 97 -9.19 -13.14 5.93
N ASP A 98 -8.40 -13.89 5.17
CA ASP A 98 -6.96 -13.99 5.40
C ASP A 98 -6.17 -12.76 4.88
N ALA A 99 -6.76 -11.91 4.05
CA ALA A 99 -6.06 -10.77 3.46
C ALA A 99 -6.01 -9.57 4.42
N VAL A 100 -6.92 -9.49 5.40
CA VAL A 100 -7.05 -8.33 6.29
C VAL A 100 -6.51 -8.66 7.68
N ILE A 101 -5.53 -7.87 8.10
CA ILE A 101 -4.90 -7.96 9.42
C ILE A 101 -5.32 -6.73 10.24
N GLN A 102 -6.05 -6.94 11.32
CA GLN A 102 -6.40 -5.86 12.22
C GLN A 102 -5.20 -5.51 13.10
N VAL A 103 -4.95 -4.21 13.24
CA VAL A 103 -3.84 -3.68 14.02
C VAL A 103 -4.32 -2.62 15.00
N SER A 104 -3.68 -2.56 16.15
CA SER A 104 -3.91 -1.50 17.11
C SER A 104 -2.58 -0.92 17.58
N LYS A 105 -2.60 0.37 17.91
CA LYS A 105 -1.46 1.08 18.46
C LYS A 105 -1.87 1.67 19.80
N GLU A 106 -1.18 1.28 20.84
CA GLU A 106 -1.38 1.84 22.18
C GLU A 106 -1.09 3.35 22.18
N GLY A 107 -2.00 4.12 22.79
CA GLY A 107 -1.86 5.57 22.90
C GLY A 107 -2.01 6.36 21.59
N GLY A 108 -2.53 5.73 20.52
CA GLY A 108 -2.70 6.40 19.22
C GLY A 108 -3.58 5.63 18.25
N ALA A 109 -3.57 6.05 16.99
CA ALA A 109 -4.28 5.39 15.91
C ALA A 109 -3.30 4.90 14.82
N PHE A 110 -3.63 3.78 14.18
CA PHE A 110 -2.92 3.30 13.01
C PHE A 110 -3.48 4.00 11.76
N HIS A 111 -2.76 4.99 11.24
CA HIS A 111 -3.30 5.88 10.20
C HIS A 111 -2.50 5.96 8.89
N PRO A 112 -1.47 5.11 8.62
CA PRO A 112 -0.79 5.15 7.34
C PRO A 112 -1.71 4.67 6.21
N LYS A 113 -1.57 5.26 5.03
CA LYS A 113 -2.31 4.93 3.82
C LYS A 113 -1.32 4.74 2.68
N ILE A 114 -0.71 3.56 2.64
CA ILE A 114 0.27 3.22 1.61
C ILE A 114 -0.06 1.89 0.95
N TRP A 115 0.50 1.71 -0.24
CA TRP A 115 0.66 0.41 -0.88
C TRP A 115 2.10 0.18 -1.25
N VAL A 116 2.53 -1.06 -1.07
CA VAL A 116 3.78 -1.61 -1.63
C VAL A 116 3.38 -2.77 -2.51
N LEU A 117 3.60 -2.64 -3.80
CA LEU A 117 3.22 -3.60 -4.82
C LEU A 117 4.50 -4.18 -5.44
N ARG A 118 4.58 -5.49 -5.50
CA ARG A 118 5.63 -6.24 -6.18
C ARG A 118 5.08 -6.86 -7.45
N PHE A 119 5.73 -6.58 -8.56
CA PHE A 119 5.36 -7.09 -9.86
C PHE A 119 6.46 -7.98 -10.43
N THR A 120 6.07 -9.07 -11.06
CA THR A 120 6.99 -10.03 -11.69
C THR A 120 6.65 -10.20 -13.17
N SER A 121 7.68 -10.41 -13.97
CA SER A 121 7.62 -10.77 -15.37
C SER A 121 8.60 -11.92 -15.64
N PRO A 122 8.33 -12.83 -16.58
CA PRO A 122 9.28 -13.87 -16.95
C PRO A 122 10.58 -13.34 -17.58
N GLU A 123 10.51 -12.18 -18.23
CA GLU A 123 11.59 -11.66 -19.09
C GLU A 123 12.21 -10.36 -18.59
N GLN A 124 11.66 -9.76 -17.53
CA GLN A 124 12.06 -8.44 -17.07
C GLN A 124 12.40 -8.44 -15.58
N PRO A 125 13.21 -7.49 -15.08
CA PRO A 125 13.54 -7.36 -13.67
C PRO A 125 12.28 -7.18 -12.82
N ILE A 126 12.36 -7.59 -11.55
CA ILE A 126 11.28 -7.37 -10.58
C ILE A 126 11.05 -5.88 -10.40
N GLN A 127 9.79 -5.46 -10.53
CA GLN A 127 9.37 -4.08 -10.31
C GLN A 127 8.60 -3.91 -9.01
N TYR A 128 8.76 -2.75 -8.43
CA TYR A 128 8.04 -2.29 -7.26
C TYR A 128 7.31 -0.99 -7.57
N ARG A 129 6.14 -0.85 -6.97
CA ARG A 129 5.43 0.43 -6.86
C ARG A 129 5.13 0.71 -5.41
N PHE A 130 5.57 1.87 -4.96
CA PHE A 130 5.16 2.43 -3.68
C PHE A 130 4.13 3.53 -3.93
N LEU A 131 2.99 3.46 -3.23
CA LEU A 131 1.98 4.51 -3.26
C LEU A 131 1.82 5.08 -1.85
N CYS A 132 1.78 6.41 -1.75
CA CYS A 132 1.36 7.12 -0.54
C CYS A 132 0.12 7.94 -0.87
N LEU A 133 -0.96 7.75 -0.09
CA LEU A 133 -2.27 8.30 -0.39
C LEU A 133 -2.83 9.09 0.79
N SER A 134 -3.73 10.04 0.49
CA SER A 134 -4.58 10.66 1.52
C SER A 134 -5.82 9.82 1.82
N ARG A 135 -6.24 8.92 0.89
CA ARG A 135 -7.48 8.13 1.02
C ARG A 135 -7.29 6.81 1.75
N ASN A 136 -8.36 6.40 2.41
CA ASN A 136 -8.53 5.03 2.92
C ASN A 136 -8.96 4.06 1.80
N ILE A 137 -9.02 2.76 2.11
CA ILE A 137 -9.58 1.74 1.22
C ILE A 137 -11.10 1.76 1.37
N THR A 138 -11.72 2.83 0.88
CA THR A 138 -13.17 3.08 0.97
C THR A 138 -13.72 3.56 -0.37
N GLY A 139 -15.01 3.36 -0.59
CA GLY A 139 -15.74 3.82 -1.78
C GLY A 139 -16.09 5.31 -1.79
N ASP A 140 -15.44 6.12 -0.96
CA ASP A 140 -15.64 7.55 -0.86
C ASP A 140 -15.33 8.27 -2.18
N PRO A 141 -16.20 9.12 -2.73
CA PRO A 141 -15.99 9.86 -3.96
C PRO A 141 -15.14 11.14 -3.81
N SER A 142 -14.46 11.33 -2.69
CA SER A 142 -13.60 12.50 -2.44
C SER A 142 -12.44 12.59 -3.43
N TRP A 143 -11.94 13.81 -3.62
CA TRP A 143 -10.65 14.05 -4.25
C TRP A 143 -9.53 13.77 -3.25
N ASP A 144 -8.59 12.95 -3.67
CA ASP A 144 -7.44 12.55 -2.88
C ASP A 144 -6.13 12.87 -3.59
N THR A 145 -5.07 12.92 -2.79
CA THR A 145 -3.71 13.00 -3.30
C THR A 145 -3.07 11.62 -3.34
N LEU A 146 -2.26 11.39 -4.35
CA LEU A 146 -1.50 10.15 -4.53
C LEU A 146 -0.09 10.50 -4.98
N LEU A 147 0.91 9.97 -4.29
CA LEU A 147 2.29 9.92 -4.74
C LEU A 147 2.62 8.48 -5.14
N ALA A 148 3.07 8.27 -6.37
CA ALA A 148 3.53 6.99 -6.87
C ALA A 148 5.04 7.04 -7.13
N LEU A 149 5.78 6.05 -6.63
CA LEU A 149 7.17 5.80 -6.95
C LEU A 149 7.26 4.41 -7.57
N ASP A 150 7.59 4.35 -8.84
CA ASP A 150 7.93 3.10 -9.52
C ASP A 150 9.44 2.87 -9.43
N GLY A 151 9.85 1.60 -9.41
CA GLY A 151 11.27 1.27 -9.37
C GLY A 151 11.53 -0.20 -9.62
N GLU A 152 12.76 -0.53 -9.91
CA GLU A 152 13.21 -1.89 -10.17
C GLU A 152 14.21 -2.37 -9.11
N VAL A 153 14.17 -3.66 -8.81
CA VAL A 153 15.18 -4.31 -7.98
C VAL A 153 16.48 -4.39 -8.77
N VAL A 154 17.53 -3.79 -8.23
CA VAL A 154 18.85 -3.83 -8.84
C VAL A 154 19.77 -4.82 -8.12
N ASP A 155 20.60 -5.52 -8.91
CA ASP A 155 21.62 -6.43 -8.36
C ASP A 155 22.76 -5.61 -7.74
N ARG A 156 22.72 -5.47 -6.41
CA ARG A 156 23.77 -4.80 -5.64
C ARG A 156 23.88 -5.39 -4.24
N GLN A 157 25.09 -5.46 -3.73
CA GLN A 157 25.37 -6.02 -2.40
C GLN A 157 24.85 -5.12 -1.26
N ARG A 158 24.90 -3.80 -1.43
CA ARG A 158 24.44 -2.83 -0.41
C ARG A 158 23.16 -2.16 -0.88
N GLY A 159 22.14 -2.16 -0.02
CA GLY A 159 20.88 -1.46 -0.26
C GLY A 159 21.05 0.06 -0.39
N PHE A 160 20.02 0.73 -0.87
CA PHE A 160 19.91 2.18 -0.82
C PHE A 160 19.52 2.60 0.60
N ALA A 161 20.35 3.44 1.24
CA ALA A 161 20.10 3.89 2.61
C ALA A 161 18.71 4.53 2.80
N LYS A 162 18.24 5.26 1.79
CA LYS A 162 16.91 5.91 1.77
C LYS A 162 15.74 4.94 1.93
N ASN A 163 15.90 3.71 1.45
CA ASN A 163 14.83 2.70 1.48
C ASN A 163 14.76 1.91 2.79
N HIS A 164 15.80 1.97 3.63
CA HIS A 164 15.85 1.18 4.85
C HIS A 164 14.66 1.45 5.76
N ARG A 165 14.26 2.73 5.92
CA ARG A 165 13.12 3.10 6.77
C ARG A 165 11.79 2.53 6.27
N LEU A 166 11.59 2.44 4.95
CA LEU A 166 10.39 1.79 4.38
C LEU A 166 10.43 0.27 4.63
N ALA A 167 11.57 -0.37 4.41
CA ALA A 167 11.75 -1.79 4.68
C ALA A 167 11.52 -2.12 6.16
N ASP A 168 12.08 -1.34 7.07
CA ASP A 168 11.93 -1.50 8.51
C ASP A 168 10.49 -1.23 8.97
N PHE A 169 9.79 -0.29 8.32
CA PHE A 169 8.36 -0.06 8.55
C PHE A 169 7.55 -1.32 8.24
N LEU A 170 7.78 -1.98 7.11
CA LEU A 170 7.09 -3.24 6.79
C LEU A 170 7.34 -4.31 7.85
N LEU A 171 8.58 -4.48 8.32
CA LEU A 171 8.92 -5.44 9.36
C LEU A 171 8.34 -5.09 10.75
N ALA A 172 7.93 -3.84 10.96
CA ALA A 172 7.28 -3.41 12.19
C ALA A 172 5.77 -3.70 12.19
N LEU A 173 5.11 -3.76 11.02
CA LEU A 173 3.66 -3.96 10.90
C LEU A 173 3.15 -5.23 11.61
N PRO A 174 3.80 -6.40 11.49
CA PRO A 174 3.38 -7.62 12.20
C PRO A 174 3.31 -7.47 13.72
N LYS A 175 4.14 -6.61 14.31
CA LYS A 175 4.16 -6.37 15.76
C LYS A 175 2.95 -5.60 16.26
N LEU A 176 2.20 -4.96 15.36
CA LEU A 176 0.97 -4.23 15.66
C LEU A 176 -0.28 -5.09 15.47
N ALA A 177 -0.14 -6.30 14.92
CA ALA A 177 -1.25 -7.20 14.67
C ALA A 177 -1.96 -7.59 15.99
N ALA A 178 -3.29 -7.49 16.00
CA ALA A 178 -4.11 -7.86 17.16
C ALA A 178 -4.16 -9.37 17.37
N ASP A 179 -4.07 -10.15 16.28
CA ASP A 179 -4.11 -11.60 16.27
C ASP A 179 -2.77 -12.19 15.84
N LYS A 180 -2.68 -13.53 15.85
CA LYS A 180 -1.46 -14.24 15.41
C LYS A 180 -1.14 -13.92 13.96
N PHE A 181 0.04 -13.36 13.76
CA PHE A 181 0.61 -13.09 12.45
C PHE A 181 1.62 -14.21 12.09
N GLY A 182 1.50 -14.77 10.87
CA GLY A 182 2.41 -15.84 10.48
C GLY A 182 2.19 -16.35 9.06
N GLY A 183 2.88 -17.43 8.73
CA GLY A 183 2.74 -18.12 7.45
C GLY A 183 3.10 -17.25 6.25
N ARG A 184 2.22 -17.24 5.23
CA ARG A 184 2.44 -16.51 3.98
C ARG A 184 2.65 -14.99 4.15
N HIS A 185 1.99 -14.40 5.14
CA HIS A 185 2.12 -12.96 5.41
C HIS A 185 3.50 -12.60 5.93
N GLN A 186 4.04 -13.42 6.85
CA GLN A 186 5.39 -13.23 7.36
C GLN A 186 6.43 -13.36 6.24
N GLN A 187 6.30 -14.39 5.40
CA GLN A 187 7.18 -14.57 4.25
C GLN A 187 7.11 -13.41 3.27
N ALA A 188 5.90 -12.87 3.02
CA ALA A 188 5.73 -11.69 2.18
C ALA A 188 6.44 -10.47 2.77
N MET A 189 6.31 -10.20 4.08
CA MET A 189 6.97 -9.08 4.74
C MET A 189 8.49 -9.17 4.63
N GLU A 190 9.06 -10.35 4.89
CA GLU A 190 10.50 -10.60 4.82
C GLU A 190 11.03 -10.42 3.40
N LEU A 191 10.36 -11.03 2.40
CA LEU A 191 10.72 -10.90 1.00
C LEU A 191 10.72 -9.43 0.55
N LEU A 192 9.60 -8.73 0.78
CA LEU A 192 9.45 -7.36 0.33
C LEU A 192 10.41 -6.42 1.04
N SER A 193 10.63 -6.62 2.34
CA SER A 193 11.59 -5.81 3.10
C SER A 193 13.02 -5.98 2.60
N ASP A 194 13.45 -7.20 2.26
CA ASP A 194 14.79 -7.44 1.72
C ASP A 194 14.97 -6.80 0.34
N GLU A 195 14.03 -7.03 -0.58
CA GLU A 195 14.10 -6.49 -1.93
C GLU A 195 13.97 -4.97 -1.97
N LEU A 196 13.07 -4.36 -1.17
CA LEU A 196 12.87 -2.91 -1.13
C LEU A 196 14.16 -2.14 -0.84
N ARG A 197 15.06 -2.69 -0.03
CA ARG A 197 16.37 -2.08 0.23
C ARG A 197 17.20 -1.90 -1.03
N ARG A 198 16.92 -2.71 -2.06
CA ARG A 198 17.65 -2.73 -3.34
C ARG A 198 16.83 -2.16 -4.50
N VAL A 199 15.63 -1.63 -4.24
CA VAL A 199 14.82 -0.97 -5.28
C VAL A 199 15.42 0.40 -5.60
N ARG A 200 15.65 0.65 -6.88
CA ARG A 200 15.94 1.97 -7.41
C ARG A 200 14.62 2.62 -7.83
N PHE A 201 14.12 3.52 -7.01
CA PHE A 201 12.91 4.27 -7.33
C PHE A 201 13.19 5.42 -8.29
N ASP A 202 12.31 5.57 -9.27
CA ASP A 202 12.26 6.71 -10.16
C ASP A 202 11.35 7.79 -9.56
N LEU A 203 11.82 9.03 -9.59
CA LEU A 203 11.09 10.16 -8.99
C LEU A 203 10.25 10.86 -10.06
N PRO A 204 8.97 11.15 -9.78
CA PRO A 204 8.19 12.00 -10.66
C PRO A 204 8.69 13.45 -10.59
N GLU A 205 8.69 14.14 -11.72
CA GLU A 205 8.99 15.56 -11.73
C GLU A 205 7.97 16.38 -10.90
N PRO A 206 8.40 17.40 -10.17
CA PRO A 206 9.74 18.03 -10.11
C PRO A 206 10.64 17.52 -8.96
N PHE A 207 10.34 16.37 -8.37
CA PHE A 207 11.10 15.87 -7.22
C PHE A 207 12.47 15.36 -7.64
N THR A 208 13.49 15.74 -6.88
CA THR A 208 14.89 15.33 -7.11
C THR A 208 15.39 14.37 -6.04
N ASP A 209 14.66 14.25 -4.93
CA ASP A 209 15.00 13.37 -3.81
C ASP A 209 13.77 12.93 -3.03
N TYR A 210 13.92 11.88 -2.23
CA TYR A 210 12.87 11.36 -1.34
C TYR A 210 13.46 10.79 -0.06
N GLU A 211 12.65 10.79 0.97
CA GLU A 211 12.94 10.13 2.24
C GLU A 211 11.65 9.58 2.86
N PHE A 212 11.75 8.45 3.56
CA PHE A 212 10.60 7.85 4.24
C PHE A 212 10.67 8.16 5.74
N PHE A 213 9.57 8.68 6.29
CA PHE A 213 9.43 8.97 7.71
C PHE A 213 8.21 8.25 8.30
N PRO A 214 8.31 6.97 8.70
CA PRO A 214 7.21 6.25 9.36
C PRO A 214 7.03 6.74 10.79
N ILE A 215 6.30 7.86 10.95
CA ILE A 215 6.08 8.54 12.22
C ILE A 215 5.28 7.64 13.19
N GLY A 216 5.67 7.66 14.46
CA GLY A 216 4.99 6.92 15.52
C GLY A 216 5.53 5.52 15.79
N LEU A 217 6.55 5.06 15.08
CA LEU A 217 7.34 3.89 15.47
C LEU A 217 8.50 4.32 16.37
N PRO A 218 8.86 3.55 17.42
CA PRO A 218 9.88 3.95 18.40
C PRO A 218 11.26 4.20 17.81
N THR A 219 11.56 3.57 16.69
CA THR A 219 12.87 3.66 15.99
C THR A 219 12.97 4.85 15.04
N PHE A 220 11.86 5.58 14.80
CA PHE A 220 11.83 6.66 13.83
C PHE A 220 11.54 7.99 14.50
N ARG A 221 12.42 8.95 14.26
CA ARG A 221 12.20 10.35 14.67
C ARG A 221 11.47 11.08 13.55
N PRO A 222 10.57 12.03 13.88
CA PRO A 222 10.00 12.91 12.89
C PRO A 222 11.09 13.74 12.21
N PRO A 223 10.85 14.25 10.99
CA PRO A 223 11.78 15.19 10.36
C PRO A 223 11.97 16.41 11.25
N GLU A 224 13.21 16.82 11.43
CA GLU A 224 13.52 18.04 12.18
C GLU A 224 13.10 19.26 11.36
N VAL A 225 12.41 20.17 12.00
CA VAL A 225 12.12 21.49 11.41
C VAL A 225 13.36 22.34 11.55
N SER A 226 13.81 22.97 10.45
CA SER A 226 14.98 23.86 10.49
C SER A 226 14.79 24.96 11.54
N GLU A 227 15.81 25.23 12.34
CA GLU A 227 15.82 26.33 13.33
C GLU A 227 15.59 27.71 12.68
N ASP A 228 15.91 27.85 11.38
CA ASP A 228 15.65 29.05 10.60
C ASP A 228 14.22 29.15 10.03
N ALA A 229 13.39 28.12 10.24
CA ALA A 229 12.03 28.11 9.73
C ALA A 229 11.17 29.17 10.42
N ARG A 230 10.80 30.22 9.66
CA ARG A 230 9.93 31.30 10.17
C ARG A 230 8.44 30.97 10.11
N ARG A 231 8.05 29.95 9.34
CA ARG A 231 6.67 29.50 9.16
C ARG A 231 6.62 27.99 8.99
N LEU A 232 5.69 27.34 9.65
CA LEU A 232 5.39 25.93 9.50
C LEU A 232 3.89 25.80 9.17
N LEU A 233 3.55 25.14 8.07
CA LEU A 233 2.19 24.81 7.70
C LEU A 233 2.02 23.30 7.87
N ILE A 234 1.09 22.90 8.74
CA ILE A 234 0.71 21.50 8.95
C ILE A 234 -0.73 21.32 8.48
N LEU A 235 -0.94 20.43 7.52
CA LEU A 235 -2.26 20.02 7.02
C LEU A 235 -2.46 18.57 7.43
N SER A 236 -3.26 18.36 8.46
CA SER A 236 -3.58 17.01 8.95
C SER A 236 -5.02 16.95 9.45
N PRO A 237 -5.80 15.93 9.08
CA PRO A 237 -7.13 15.71 9.63
C PRO A 237 -7.12 15.23 11.08
N CYS A 238 -5.96 14.83 11.61
CA CYS A 238 -5.78 14.18 12.90
C CYS A 238 -4.77 14.90 13.78
N VAL A 239 -4.93 16.22 13.99
CA VAL A 239 -4.17 16.97 14.99
C VAL A 239 -4.94 16.92 16.30
N ALA A 240 -4.60 15.98 17.17
CA ALA A 240 -5.38 15.75 18.40
C ALA A 240 -5.16 16.81 19.49
N THR A 241 -3.94 17.35 19.62
CA THR A 241 -3.61 18.40 20.62
C THR A 241 -2.37 19.18 20.21
N LEU A 242 -2.19 20.39 20.77
CA LEU A 242 -0.94 21.17 20.62
C LEU A 242 0.30 20.43 21.15
N SER A 243 0.13 19.48 22.08
CA SER A 243 1.21 18.62 22.57
C SER A 243 1.70 17.59 21.54
N SER A 244 0.86 17.22 20.58
CA SER A 244 1.34 16.41 19.43
C SER A 244 2.17 17.22 18.44
N LEU A 245 2.05 18.54 18.45
CA LEU A 245 2.92 19.46 17.69
C LEU A 245 4.28 19.68 18.36
N SER A 246 4.36 19.59 19.70
CA SER A 246 5.64 19.68 20.42
C SER A 246 6.58 18.48 20.19
N LEU A 247 6.10 17.42 19.55
CA LEU A 247 6.94 16.32 19.04
C LEU A 247 7.51 16.59 17.63
N LEU A 248 7.09 17.69 16.99
CA LEU A 248 7.54 18.12 15.65
C LEU A 248 8.39 19.39 15.68
N ILE A 249 8.61 19.99 16.87
CA ILE A 249 9.45 21.18 17.06
C ILE A 249 10.69 20.83 17.88
#